data_37ca6b2003257fca0bbf12a47c1956e5
#
_entry.id   37ca6b2003257fca0bbf12a47c1956e5
#
_cell.length_a   1.000
_cell.length_b   1.000
_cell.length_c   1.000
_cell.angle_alpha   90.00
_cell.angle_beta   90.00
_cell.angle_gamma   90.00
#
_symmetry.space_group_name_H-M   'P 1'
#
loop_
_entity.id
_entity.type
_entity.pdbx_description
1 polymer ?
#
loop_
_entity_poly.entity_id
_entity_poly.type
_entity_poly.pdbx_seq_one_letter_code
_entity_poly.pdbx_strand_id
1 'polypeptide(L)'
;MQETFSDPLPIDACPIRLSSWMGGDRDGNPNVTHEVTSAVLLDSRKRAAKLFLEDIEVLVKELSMADCTDEFREYINDFEVQEPYRELMKRLRSQLKKTIIYLDGKIEKRLPESSDDILIHNDQLWEPLYACYKSLVECNMSIIANDRLLDTLRRIKCFGLT
;
A
#
# COMPACT_ATOMS: atom_id res chain seq x y z
N MET A 1 -21.79 4.41 9.77
CA MET A 1 -22.41 3.29 9.00
C MET A 1 -22.86 2.13 9.86
N GLN A 2 -22.28 1.89 11.05
CA GLN A 2 -22.74 0.86 12.00
C GLN A 2 -24.16 1.11 12.55
N GLU A 3 -24.61 2.35 12.61
CA GLU A 3 -25.95 2.71 13.11
C GLU A 3 -27.07 2.39 12.11
N THR A 4 -26.75 2.23 10.82
CA THR A 4 -27.76 2.02 9.77
C THR A 4 -27.79 0.58 9.23
N PHE A 5 -26.71 -0.16 9.39
CA PHE A 5 -26.58 -1.54 8.93
C PHE A 5 -26.10 -2.43 10.06
N SER A 6 -26.76 -3.59 10.23
CA SER A 6 -26.43 -4.57 11.28
C SER A 6 -25.06 -5.21 11.11
N ASP A 7 -24.55 -5.26 9.87
CA ASP A 7 -23.26 -5.88 9.56
C ASP A 7 -22.23 -4.84 9.11
N PRO A 8 -21.00 -4.87 9.67
CA PRO A 8 -19.93 -4.00 9.20
C PRO A 8 -19.49 -4.37 7.79
N LEU A 9 -19.03 -3.39 7.01
CA LEU A 9 -18.43 -3.65 5.71
C LEU A 9 -17.17 -4.52 5.86
N PRO A 10 -16.99 -5.55 5.00
CA PRO A 10 -15.74 -6.28 4.93
C PRO A 10 -14.52 -5.37 4.79
N ILE A 11 -13.37 -5.80 5.30
CA ILE A 11 -12.12 -5.00 5.27
C ILE A 11 -11.69 -4.70 3.83
N ASP A 12 -11.90 -5.66 2.93
CA ASP A 12 -11.58 -5.60 1.51
C ASP A 12 -12.71 -5.03 0.63
N ALA A 13 -13.79 -4.53 1.24
CA ALA A 13 -14.90 -3.94 0.51
C ALA A 13 -14.43 -2.69 -0.27
N CYS A 14 -14.67 -2.71 -1.58
CA CYS A 14 -14.44 -1.60 -2.48
C CYS A 14 -15.76 -1.24 -3.21
N PRO A 15 -16.68 -0.53 -2.53
CA PRO A 15 -18.01 -0.24 -3.09
C PRO A 15 -17.97 0.73 -4.28
N ILE A 16 -16.89 1.50 -4.42
CA ILE A 16 -16.71 2.46 -5.52
C ILE A 16 -15.30 2.29 -6.08
N ARG A 17 -15.20 2.03 -7.39
CA ARG A 17 -13.95 2.07 -8.13
C ARG A 17 -13.89 3.33 -8.96
N LEU A 18 -12.81 4.09 -8.80
CA LEU A 18 -12.51 5.25 -9.62
C LEU A 18 -11.52 4.85 -10.70
N SER A 19 -11.78 5.28 -11.94
CA SER A 19 -10.86 5.11 -13.06
C SER A 19 -10.60 6.46 -13.71
N SER A 20 -9.42 6.61 -14.33
CA SER A 20 -9.04 7.83 -15.05
C SER A 20 -9.09 7.59 -16.56
N TRP A 21 -9.62 8.55 -17.29
CA TRP A 21 -9.62 8.59 -18.75
C TRP A 21 -8.32 9.17 -19.33
N MET A 22 -7.50 9.78 -18.47
CA MET A 22 -6.26 10.43 -18.89
C MET A 22 -5.30 9.45 -19.56
N GLY A 23 -4.97 9.71 -20.81
CA GLY A 23 -4.07 8.88 -21.62
C GLY A 23 -4.67 7.55 -22.10
N GLY A 24 -5.94 7.25 -21.79
CA GLY A 24 -6.62 6.01 -22.20
C GLY A 24 -7.54 6.16 -23.39
N ASP A 25 -8.13 7.33 -23.58
CA ASP A 25 -9.06 7.61 -24.68
C ASP A 25 -8.29 7.99 -25.95
N ARG A 26 -8.34 7.09 -26.93
CA ARG A 26 -7.70 7.28 -28.24
C ARG A 26 -8.67 7.75 -29.32
N ASP A 27 -9.92 8.05 -28.99
CA ASP A 27 -11.04 8.30 -29.91
C ASP A 27 -10.71 9.33 -31.01
N GLY A 28 -9.85 8.90 -31.94
CA GLY A 28 -9.36 9.71 -33.06
C GLY A 28 -8.32 10.79 -32.73
N ASN A 29 -7.85 10.88 -31.48
CA ASN A 29 -6.82 11.87 -31.12
C ASN A 29 -5.40 11.35 -31.42
N PRO A 30 -4.72 11.89 -32.46
CA PRO A 30 -3.39 11.44 -32.84
C PRO A 30 -2.29 11.73 -31.81
N ASN A 31 -2.60 12.57 -30.81
CA ASN A 31 -1.64 12.93 -29.75
C ASN A 31 -1.63 11.92 -28.58
N VAL A 32 -2.61 11.00 -28.51
CA VAL A 32 -2.64 9.93 -27.50
C VAL A 32 -1.93 8.70 -28.04
N THR A 33 -0.61 8.72 -27.98
CA THR A 33 0.25 7.59 -28.39
C THR A 33 0.41 6.60 -27.23
N HIS A 34 0.93 5.40 -27.53
CA HIS A 34 1.21 4.41 -26.48
C HIS A 34 2.28 4.88 -25.49
N GLU A 35 3.21 5.74 -25.91
CA GLU A 35 4.21 6.36 -25.04
C GLU A 35 3.54 7.30 -24.04
N VAL A 36 2.58 8.12 -24.50
CA VAL A 36 1.81 9.00 -23.62
C VAL A 36 1.01 8.20 -22.61
N THR A 37 0.32 7.16 -23.04
CA THR A 37 -0.43 6.26 -22.14
C THR A 37 0.50 5.63 -21.11
N SER A 38 1.65 5.12 -21.53
CA SER A 38 2.63 4.50 -20.65
C SER A 38 3.19 5.51 -19.63
N ALA A 39 3.50 6.73 -20.07
CA ALA A 39 4.01 7.79 -19.19
C ALA A 39 2.96 8.19 -18.12
N VAL A 40 1.69 8.33 -18.52
CA VAL A 40 0.59 8.63 -17.59
C VAL A 40 0.40 7.53 -16.55
N LEU A 41 0.46 6.25 -16.98
CA LEU A 41 0.36 5.11 -16.04
C LEU A 41 1.52 5.07 -15.06
N LEU A 42 2.75 5.30 -15.51
CA LEU A 42 3.92 5.36 -14.63
C LEU A 42 3.83 6.52 -13.63
N ASP A 43 3.39 7.70 -14.07
CA ASP A 43 3.21 8.86 -13.17
C ASP A 43 2.09 8.61 -12.16
N SER A 44 0.97 8.04 -12.58
CA SER A 44 -0.13 7.66 -11.69
C SER A 44 0.33 6.66 -10.61
N ARG A 45 1.07 5.63 -11.03
CA ARG A 45 1.65 4.64 -10.11
C ARG A 45 2.62 5.27 -9.12
N LYS A 46 3.48 6.16 -9.59
CA LYS A 46 4.41 6.91 -8.73
C LYS A 46 3.67 7.77 -7.70
N ARG A 47 2.59 8.44 -8.10
CA ARG A 47 1.75 9.23 -7.18
C ARG A 47 1.10 8.34 -6.12
N ALA A 48 0.54 7.20 -6.52
CA ALA A 48 -0.02 6.22 -5.58
C ALA A 48 1.03 5.74 -4.58
N ALA A 49 2.24 5.36 -5.05
CA ALA A 49 3.33 4.94 -4.19
C ALA A 49 3.75 6.02 -3.18
N LYS A 50 3.76 7.30 -3.58
CA LYS A 50 4.04 8.42 -2.67
C LYS A 50 2.97 8.59 -1.59
N LEU A 51 1.69 8.50 -1.95
CA LEU A 51 0.59 8.59 -0.99
C LEU A 51 0.63 7.43 0.02
N PHE A 52 0.88 6.20 -0.45
CA PHE A 52 1.06 5.07 0.47
C PHE A 52 2.32 5.21 1.33
N LEU A 53 3.39 5.81 0.82
CA LEU A 53 4.58 6.09 1.61
C LEU A 53 4.26 7.04 2.78
N GLU A 54 3.46 8.08 2.55
CA GLU A 54 2.99 9.00 3.60
C GLU A 54 2.17 8.26 4.66
N ASP A 55 1.21 7.41 4.25
CA ASP A 55 0.43 6.58 5.18
C ASP A 55 1.35 5.66 6.01
N ILE A 56 2.31 4.97 5.38
CA ILE A 56 3.26 4.09 6.06
C ILE A 56 4.18 4.86 7.01
N GLU A 57 4.63 6.06 6.66
CA GLU A 57 5.47 6.89 7.54
C GLU A 57 4.73 7.32 8.82
N VAL A 58 3.43 7.48 8.76
CA VAL A 58 2.61 7.72 9.94
C VAL A 58 2.46 6.44 10.76
N LEU A 59 2.15 5.31 10.12
CA LEU A 59 2.04 4.01 10.80
C LEU A 59 3.36 3.59 11.48
N VAL A 60 4.53 3.92 10.94
CA VAL A 60 5.83 3.73 11.62
C VAL A 60 5.87 4.41 12.99
N LYS A 61 5.21 5.56 13.14
CA LYS A 61 5.19 6.32 14.40
C LYS A 61 4.13 5.78 15.37
N GLU A 62 2.98 5.39 14.84
CA GLU A 62 1.82 4.97 15.63
C GLU A 62 1.95 3.53 16.14
N LEU A 63 2.53 2.62 15.36
CA LEU A 63 2.59 1.19 15.67
C LEU A 63 3.89 0.82 16.40
N SER A 64 4.02 1.28 17.66
CA SER A 64 5.21 1.05 18.51
C SER A 64 5.00 -0.01 19.59
N MET A 65 4.01 -0.91 19.42
CA MET A 65 3.70 -1.93 20.39
C MET A 65 4.65 -3.13 20.29
N ALA A 66 4.95 -3.73 21.45
CA ALA A 66 5.79 -4.93 21.55
C ALA A 66 4.97 -6.23 21.44
N ASP A 67 3.73 -6.22 21.92
CA ASP A 67 2.86 -7.38 21.94
C ASP A 67 2.30 -7.67 20.54
N CYS A 68 2.51 -8.88 20.05
CA CYS A 68 1.93 -9.38 18.82
C CYS A 68 1.70 -10.89 18.92
N THR A 69 0.93 -11.44 18.00
CA THR A 69 0.70 -12.89 17.91
C THR A 69 1.96 -13.63 17.46
N ASP A 70 2.09 -14.91 17.84
CA ASP A 70 3.18 -15.76 17.40
C ASP A 70 3.19 -15.92 15.87
N GLU A 71 2.00 -16.05 15.24
CA GLU A 71 1.84 -16.09 13.79
C GLU A 71 2.45 -14.84 13.12
N PHE A 72 2.25 -13.66 13.72
CA PHE A 72 2.83 -12.42 13.18
C PHE A 72 4.35 -12.36 13.37
N ARG A 73 4.90 -12.90 14.46
CA ARG A 73 6.36 -13.02 14.66
C ARG A 73 6.98 -13.94 13.62
N GLU A 74 6.36 -15.08 13.35
CA GLU A 74 6.79 -16.00 12.28
C GLU A 74 6.74 -15.31 10.91
N TYR A 75 5.69 -14.56 10.63
CA TYR A 75 5.53 -13.80 9.39
C TYR A 75 6.67 -12.78 9.17
N ILE A 76 7.09 -12.06 10.20
CA ILE A 76 8.20 -11.11 10.13
C ILE A 76 9.55 -11.85 10.01
N ASN A 77 9.60 -13.11 10.45
CA ASN A 77 10.82 -13.92 10.56
C ASN A 77 11.93 -13.23 11.37
N ASP A 78 11.55 -12.56 12.46
CA ASP A 78 12.46 -11.87 13.36
C ASP A 78 11.90 -11.93 14.80
N PHE A 79 12.38 -12.91 15.59
CA PHE A 79 11.88 -13.21 16.92
C PHE A 79 12.45 -12.26 18.01
N GLU A 80 13.54 -11.56 17.72
CA GLU A 80 14.22 -10.69 18.69
C GLU A 80 13.76 -9.22 18.61
N VAL A 81 12.99 -8.86 17.59
CA VAL A 81 12.54 -7.48 17.41
C VAL A 81 11.58 -7.04 18.52
N GLN A 82 11.86 -5.89 19.13
CA GLN A 82 11.04 -5.35 20.23
C GLN A 82 9.72 -4.73 19.76
N GLU A 83 9.70 -4.14 18.56
CA GLU A 83 8.53 -3.45 17.97
C GLU A 83 8.19 -4.07 16.62
N PRO A 84 7.56 -5.26 16.61
CA PRO A 84 7.37 -6.06 15.40
C PRO A 84 6.56 -5.34 14.31
N TYR A 85 5.51 -4.64 14.68
CA TYR A 85 4.69 -3.89 13.71
C TYR A 85 5.48 -2.73 13.08
N ARG A 86 6.23 -1.98 13.90
CA ARG A 86 7.07 -0.89 13.41
C ARG A 86 8.16 -1.39 12.47
N GLU A 87 8.75 -2.54 12.75
CA GLU A 87 9.76 -3.13 11.89
C GLU A 87 9.19 -3.48 10.50
N LEU A 88 8.00 -4.09 10.46
CA LEU A 88 7.28 -4.33 9.21
C LEU A 88 7.03 -3.03 8.44
N MET A 89 6.56 -1.98 9.13
CA MET A 89 6.32 -0.68 8.49
C MET A 89 7.61 -0.05 7.94
N LYS A 90 8.75 -0.21 8.62
CA LYS A 90 10.06 0.25 8.11
C LYS A 90 10.48 -0.50 6.84
N ARG A 91 10.23 -1.82 6.76
CA ARG A 91 10.50 -2.63 5.56
C ARG A 91 9.63 -2.14 4.39
N LEU A 92 8.33 -2.00 4.58
CA LEU A 92 7.41 -1.47 3.57
C LEU A 92 7.77 -0.04 3.13
N ARG A 93 8.17 0.82 4.05
CA ARG A 93 8.67 2.16 3.75
C ARG A 93 9.90 2.12 2.83
N SER A 94 10.84 1.22 3.11
CA SER A 94 12.03 1.04 2.28
C SER A 94 11.67 0.58 0.87
N GLN A 95 10.78 -0.40 0.75
CA GLN A 95 10.29 -0.92 -0.53
C GLN A 95 9.56 0.15 -1.35
N LEU A 96 8.69 0.94 -0.72
CA LEU A 96 8.01 2.06 -1.38
C LEU A 96 8.99 3.12 -1.90
N LYS A 97 10.01 3.47 -1.11
CA LYS A 97 11.06 4.40 -1.55
C LYS A 97 11.83 3.87 -2.76
N LYS A 98 12.23 2.60 -2.75
CA LYS A 98 12.87 1.94 -3.90
C LYS A 98 11.94 1.92 -5.12
N THR A 99 10.65 1.64 -4.92
CA THR A 99 9.65 1.64 -5.98
C THR A 99 9.53 3.02 -6.63
N ILE A 100 9.50 4.10 -5.84
CA ILE A 100 9.43 5.47 -6.35
C ILE A 100 10.67 5.81 -7.18
N ILE A 101 11.87 5.47 -6.69
CA ILE A 101 13.14 5.70 -7.41
C ILE A 101 13.15 4.92 -8.74
N TYR A 102 12.72 3.66 -8.72
CA TYR A 102 12.60 2.84 -9.93
C TYR A 102 11.65 3.46 -10.96
N LEU A 103 10.47 3.93 -10.51
CA LEU A 103 9.49 4.57 -11.38
C LEU A 103 10.01 5.90 -11.95
N ASP A 104 10.76 6.69 -11.17
CA ASP A 104 11.43 7.89 -11.64
C ASP A 104 12.43 7.58 -12.75
N GLY A 105 13.26 6.56 -12.57
CA GLY A 105 14.17 6.09 -13.61
C GLY A 105 13.45 5.69 -14.90
N LYS A 106 12.32 4.99 -14.78
CA LYS A 106 11.49 4.61 -15.95
C LYS A 106 10.89 5.82 -16.66
N ILE A 107 10.36 6.80 -15.93
CA ILE A 107 9.79 8.03 -16.50
C ILE A 107 10.87 8.83 -17.24
N GLU A 108 12.05 8.94 -16.66
CA GLU A 108 13.18 9.69 -17.25
C GLU A 108 13.97 8.88 -18.31
N LYS A 109 13.50 7.66 -18.63
CA LYS A 109 14.16 6.74 -19.58
C LYS A 109 15.61 6.42 -19.19
N ARG A 110 15.95 6.50 -17.91
CA ARG A 110 17.23 6.04 -17.36
C ARG A 110 17.15 4.52 -17.13
N LEU A 111 18.30 3.84 -17.22
CA LEU A 111 18.38 2.45 -16.79
C LEU A 111 18.13 2.40 -15.27
N PRO A 112 17.15 1.62 -14.79
CA PRO A 112 16.91 1.48 -13.36
C PRO A 112 18.11 0.78 -12.70
N GLU A 113 18.60 1.34 -11.60
CA GLU A 113 19.78 0.82 -10.88
C GLU A 113 19.58 -0.59 -10.32
N SER A 114 18.38 -0.95 -9.92
CA SER A 114 17.99 -2.29 -9.48
C SER A 114 16.48 -2.42 -9.48
N SER A 115 15.97 -3.61 -9.82
CA SER A 115 14.55 -3.96 -9.67
C SER A 115 14.29 -4.79 -8.41
N ASP A 116 15.32 -5.00 -7.58
CA ASP A 116 15.18 -5.82 -6.40
C ASP A 116 14.39 -5.11 -5.31
N ASP A 117 13.48 -5.86 -4.69
CA ASP A 117 12.71 -5.40 -3.54
C ASP A 117 11.79 -4.18 -3.82
N ILE A 118 11.25 -4.09 -5.04
CA ILE A 118 10.23 -3.11 -5.42
C ILE A 118 8.83 -3.72 -5.33
N LEU A 119 7.84 -2.87 -5.07
CA LEU A 119 6.43 -3.28 -5.06
C LEU A 119 5.86 -3.23 -6.47
N ILE A 120 5.49 -4.40 -7.00
CA ILE A 120 4.91 -4.55 -8.34
C ILE A 120 3.39 -4.71 -8.27
N HIS A 121 2.91 -5.48 -7.30
CA HIS A 121 1.50 -5.81 -7.12
C HIS A 121 0.94 -5.25 -5.82
N ASN A 122 -0.35 -4.98 -5.82
CA ASN A 122 -1.06 -4.47 -4.64
C ASN A 122 -0.95 -5.41 -3.42
N ASP A 123 -0.95 -6.71 -3.66
CA ASP A 123 -0.90 -7.72 -2.60
C ASP A 123 0.39 -7.67 -1.80
N GLN A 124 1.52 -7.26 -2.42
CA GLN A 124 2.79 -7.08 -1.72
C GLN A 124 2.74 -5.97 -0.64
N LEU A 125 1.80 -5.04 -0.76
CA LEU A 125 1.55 -4.01 0.25
C LEU A 125 0.36 -4.40 1.15
N TRP A 126 -0.68 -5.00 0.59
CA TRP A 126 -1.91 -5.32 1.30
C TRP A 126 -1.73 -6.48 2.29
N GLU A 127 -1.11 -7.59 1.88
CA GLU A 127 -0.96 -8.79 2.72
C GLU A 127 -0.18 -8.52 4.01
N PRO A 128 0.99 -7.83 3.98
CA PRO A 128 1.71 -7.49 5.21
C PRO A 128 0.88 -6.62 6.17
N LEU A 129 0.18 -5.63 5.64
CA LEU A 129 -0.67 -4.75 6.44
C LEU A 129 -1.89 -5.48 7.01
N TYR A 130 -2.44 -6.43 6.26
CA TYR A 130 -3.53 -7.27 6.73
C TYR A 130 -3.08 -8.23 7.82
N ALA A 131 -1.89 -8.82 7.71
CA ALA A 131 -1.30 -9.63 8.78
C ALA A 131 -1.13 -8.80 10.06
N CYS A 132 -0.63 -7.56 9.93
CA CYS A 132 -0.54 -6.61 11.04
C CYS A 132 -1.92 -6.33 11.66
N TYR A 133 -2.93 -6.06 10.84
CA TYR A 133 -4.31 -5.82 11.30
C TYR A 133 -4.88 -7.00 12.10
N LYS A 134 -4.75 -8.23 11.57
CA LYS A 134 -5.20 -9.44 12.29
C LYS A 134 -4.55 -9.58 13.66
N SER A 135 -3.22 -9.47 13.70
CA SER A 135 -2.47 -9.59 14.95
C SER A 135 -2.88 -8.53 15.98
N LEU A 136 -3.08 -7.27 15.57
CA LEU A 136 -3.57 -6.21 16.46
C LEU A 136 -4.96 -6.52 17.02
N VAL A 137 -5.87 -7.01 16.20
CA VAL A 137 -7.23 -7.39 16.64
C VAL A 137 -7.18 -8.53 17.64
N GLU A 138 -6.39 -9.57 17.38
CA GLU A 138 -6.22 -10.72 18.29
C GLU A 138 -5.55 -10.34 19.61
N CYS A 139 -4.67 -9.36 19.60
CA CYS A 139 -4.05 -8.79 20.82
C CYS A 139 -4.95 -7.76 21.54
N ASN A 140 -6.24 -7.70 21.23
CA ASN A 140 -7.22 -6.76 21.83
C ASN A 140 -6.92 -5.28 21.54
N MET A 141 -6.17 -4.97 20.50
CA MET A 141 -5.84 -3.61 20.04
C MET A 141 -6.72 -3.16 18.87
N SER A 142 -7.98 -3.58 18.84
CA SER A 142 -8.94 -3.31 17.75
C SER A 142 -9.15 -1.81 17.50
N ILE A 143 -9.05 -0.96 18.50
CA ILE A 143 -9.18 0.49 18.34
C ILE A 143 -8.07 1.01 17.42
N ILE A 144 -6.84 0.57 17.63
CA ILE A 144 -5.68 0.97 16.83
C ILE A 144 -5.77 0.36 15.42
N ALA A 145 -6.15 -0.92 15.33
CA ALA A 145 -6.31 -1.61 14.05
C ALA A 145 -7.38 -0.94 13.16
N ASN A 146 -8.49 -0.51 13.75
CA ASN A 146 -9.63 0.08 13.04
C ASN A 146 -9.49 1.58 12.72
N ASP A 147 -8.37 2.18 13.02
CA ASP A 147 -8.06 3.56 12.69
C ASP A 147 -7.32 3.63 11.33
N ARG A 148 -6.20 4.29 11.26
CA ARG A 148 -5.43 4.55 10.03
C ARG A 148 -5.04 3.28 9.27
N LEU A 149 -4.71 2.19 9.99
CA LEU A 149 -4.33 0.93 9.34
C LEU A 149 -5.48 0.37 8.49
N LEU A 150 -6.71 0.34 9.00
CA LEU A 150 -7.89 -0.08 8.25
C LEU A 150 -8.17 0.82 7.05
N ASP A 151 -8.02 2.15 7.22
CA ASP A 151 -8.19 3.09 6.13
C ASP A 151 -7.16 2.88 5.03
N THR A 152 -5.90 2.62 5.39
CA THR A 152 -4.83 2.31 4.43
C THR A 152 -5.13 1.01 3.67
N LEU A 153 -5.58 -0.06 4.35
CA LEU A 153 -5.99 -1.31 3.72
C LEU A 153 -7.10 -1.10 2.69
N ARG A 154 -8.13 -0.33 3.04
CA ARG A 154 -9.23 0.02 2.13
C ARG A 154 -8.77 0.84 0.93
N ARG A 155 -7.88 1.83 1.15
CA ARG A 155 -7.29 2.62 0.06
C ARG A 155 -6.52 1.75 -0.92
N ILE A 156 -5.74 0.76 -0.45
CA ILE A 156 -5.03 -0.17 -1.33
C ILE A 156 -6.00 -0.97 -2.19
N LYS A 157 -7.12 -1.45 -1.64
CA LYS A 157 -8.14 -2.17 -2.42
C LYS A 157 -8.86 -1.27 -3.42
N CYS A 158 -9.13 -0.01 -3.08
CA CYS A 158 -9.86 0.92 -3.95
C CYS A 158 -8.98 1.53 -5.06
N PHE A 159 -7.74 1.86 -4.75
CA PHE A 159 -6.88 2.63 -5.67
C PHE A 159 -5.68 1.83 -6.17
N GLY A 160 -5.08 0.99 -5.34
CA GLY A 160 -3.92 0.18 -5.68
C GLY A 160 -2.66 0.98 -5.97
N LEU A 161 -1.64 0.24 -6.47
CA LEU A 161 -0.38 0.78 -7.02
C LEU A 161 -0.38 0.79 -8.55
N THR A 162 -1.57 0.66 -9.17
CA THR A 162 -1.72 0.54 -10.63
C THR A 162 -2.25 1.81 -11.22
#